data_d1e7ebc0c439bd85a9e3d13eb5f50a54
#
_entry.id   d1e7ebc0c439bd85a9e3d13eb5f50a54
#
_cell.length_a   1.000
_cell.length_b   1.000
_cell.length_c   1.000
_cell.angle_alpha   90.00
_cell.angle_beta   90.00
_cell.angle_gamma   90.00
#
_symmetry.space_group_name_H-M   'P 1'
#
loop_
_entity.id
_entity.type
_entity.pdbx_description
1 polymer ?
#
loop_
_entity_poly.entity_id
_entity_poly.type
_entity_poly.pdbx_seq_one_letter_code
_entity_poly.pdbx_strand_id
1 'polypeptide(L)'
;MLIPYTAPAELYRQDMEIKKSIFITHILPVNSEEEAQQALADFRKKYKDATHNCYAWRINAERILEKSGDDGEPQGTAGHPMLHVLQMRKLTNVLAVVTRYFGGIKLGAGGLTRAYSGALSDAVKAAPIVTYTPYACYTVTLPYTAVGGFENYIKDKDIRVLDRAFTDEVQVTFLTLPEEAKTHLKFLTDLTGGKAVIEEDGEEYVKVRD
;
A
#
# COMPACT_ATOMS: atom_id res chain seq x y z
N MET A 1 -5.80 14.65 7.35
CA MET A 1 -4.49 14.06 7.76
C MET A 1 -4.52 12.60 7.39
N LEU A 2 -3.64 12.19 6.49
CA LEU A 2 -3.52 10.80 6.06
C LEU A 2 -2.97 9.92 7.21
N ILE A 3 -3.32 8.64 7.20
CA ILE A 3 -2.87 7.66 8.21
C ILE A 3 -1.90 6.68 7.56
N PRO A 4 -0.72 6.40 8.15
CA PRO A 4 0.21 5.44 7.60
C PRO A 4 -0.43 4.04 7.53
N TYR A 5 -0.11 3.30 6.48
CA TYR A 5 -0.59 1.94 6.29
C TYR A 5 0.47 1.04 5.66
N THR A 6 0.28 -0.25 5.81
CA THR A 6 1.17 -1.28 5.26
C THR A 6 0.44 -2.06 4.16
N ALA A 7 1.07 -2.21 3.00
CA ALA A 7 0.50 -2.89 1.84
C ALA A 7 1.58 -3.63 1.02
N PRO A 8 1.19 -4.54 0.11
CA PRO A 8 2.11 -5.06 -0.90
C PRO A 8 2.68 -3.93 -1.75
N ALA A 9 3.96 -4.01 -2.07
CA ALA A 9 4.61 -3.03 -2.94
C ALA A 9 4.16 -3.16 -4.40
N GLU A 10 3.80 -4.38 -4.80
CA GLU A 10 3.45 -4.80 -6.15
C GLU A 10 2.66 -6.11 -6.11
N LEU A 11 2.17 -6.57 -7.27
CA LEU A 11 1.56 -7.88 -7.40
C LEU A 11 2.59 -8.97 -7.06
N TYR A 12 2.23 -9.82 -6.10
CA TYR A 12 3.01 -11.00 -5.74
C TYR A 12 2.17 -12.27 -5.94
N ARG A 13 2.82 -13.33 -6.41
CA ARG A 13 2.20 -14.64 -6.61
C ARG A 13 2.98 -15.72 -5.89
N GLN A 14 2.25 -16.65 -5.25
CA GLN A 14 2.80 -17.86 -4.66
C GLN A 14 1.87 -19.04 -4.88
N ASP A 15 2.42 -20.18 -5.23
CA ASP A 15 1.69 -21.42 -5.44
C ASP A 15 1.97 -22.40 -4.30
N MET A 16 0.95 -23.16 -3.89
CA MET A 16 1.05 -24.19 -2.85
C MET A 16 0.23 -25.42 -3.25
N GLU A 17 0.73 -26.61 -2.98
CA GLU A 17 -0.01 -27.85 -3.15
C GLU A 17 -0.36 -28.45 -1.79
N ILE A 18 -1.65 -28.79 -1.58
CA ILE A 18 -2.15 -29.47 -0.40
C ILE A 18 -3.09 -30.59 -0.82
N LYS A 19 -2.73 -31.85 -0.52
CA LYS A 19 -3.50 -33.05 -0.89
C LYS A 19 -3.94 -33.03 -2.37
N LYS A 20 -2.99 -32.79 -3.26
CA LYS A 20 -3.16 -32.67 -4.73
C LYS A 20 -4.00 -31.47 -5.18
N SER A 21 -4.60 -30.69 -4.29
CA SER A 21 -5.21 -29.41 -4.64
C SER A 21 -4.14 -28.35 -4.79
N ILE A 22 -4.20 -27.58 -5.87
CA ILE A 22 -3.29 -26.44 -6.11
C ILE A 22 -3.97 -25.17 -5.65
N PHE A 23 -3.28 -24.39 -4.81
CA PHE A 23 -3.69 -23.07 -4.35
C PHE A 23 -2.72 -22.04 -4.94
N ILE A 24 -3.23 -21.14 -5.79
CA ILE A 24 -2.47 -20.04 -6.37
C ILE A 24 -2.90 -18.77 -5.67
N THR A 25 -2.02 -18.22 -4.86
CA THR A 25 -2.27 -16.98 -4.10
C THR A 25 -1.70 -15.80 -4.86
N HIS A 26 -2.53 -14.78 -5.04
CA HIS A 26 -2.14 -13.46 -5.52
C HIS A 26 -2.43 -12.44 -4.43
N ILE A 27 -1.49 -11.56 -4.15
CA ILE A 27 -1.69 -10.37 -3.33
C ILE A 27 -1.21 -9.15 -4.10
N LEU A 28 -1.98 -8.08 -4.08
CA LEU A 28 -1.66 -6.86 -4.83
C LEU A 28 -2.18 -5.62 -4.12
N PRO A 29 -1.51 -4.45 -4.30
CA PRO A 29 -2.03 -3.19 -3.80
C PRO A 29 -3.27 -2.79 -4.60
N VAL A 30 -4.27 -2.23 -3.91
CA VAL A 30 -5.48 -1.63 -4.49
C VAL A 30 -5.89 -0.43 -3.65
N ASN A 31 -6.33 0.65 -4.28
CA ASN A 31 -6.62 1.91 -3.59
C ASN A 31 -8.13 2.20 -3.45
N SER A 32 -8.97 1.43 -4.15
CA SER A 32 -10.43 1.58 -4.07
C SER A 32 -11.15 0.23 -4.22
N GLU A 33 -12.44 0.19 -3.85
CA GLU A 33 -13.26 -1.01 -4.05
C GLU A 33 -13.46 -1.31 -5.55
N GLU A 34 -13.56 -0.29 -6.38
CA GLU A 34 -13.68 -0.42 -7.83
C GLU A 34 -12.44 -1.10 -8.42
N GLU A 35 -11.25 -0.67 -8.01
CA GLU A 35 -9.99 -1.28 -8.41
C GLU A 35 -9.90 -2.75 -7.96
N ALA A 36 -10.29 -3.03 -6.72
CA ALA A 36 -10.33 -4.40 -6.19
C ALA A 36 -11.33 -5.29 -6.95
N GLN A 37 -12.51 -4.77 -7.27
CA GLN A 37 -13.53 -5.50 -8.04
C GLN A 37 -13.06 -5.78 -9.47
N GLN A 38 -12.45 -4.79 -10.13
CA GLN A 38 -11.90 -4.96 -11.47
C GLN A 38 -10.79 -6.01 -11.49
N ALA A 39 -9.83 -5.91 -10.57
CA ALA A 39 -8.74 -6.88 -10.45
C ALA A 39 -9.26 -8.30 -10.17
N LEU A 40 -10.25 -8.46 -9.29
CA LEU A 40 -10.90 -9.74 -9.02
C LEU A 40 -11.58 -10.30 -10.27
N ALA A 41 -12.26 -9.48 -11.07
CA ALA A 41 -12.88 -9.89 -12.32
C ALA A 41 -11.84 -10.38 -13.33
N ASP A 42 -10.70 -9.72 -13.41
CA ASP A 42 -9.59 -10.12 -14.28
C ASP A 42 -8.97 -11.47 -13.84
N PHE A 43 -8.82 -11.71 -12.53
CA PHE A 43 -8.38 -13.01 -12.02
C PHE A 43 -9.40 -14.11 -12.32
N ARG A 44 -10.70 -13.88 -12.14
CA ARG A 44 -11.77 -14.83 -12.50
C ARG A 44 -11.77 -15.17 -13.97
N LYS A 45 -11.51 -14.18 -14.83
CA LYS A 45 -11.38 -14.40 -16.28
C LYS A 45 -10.12 -15.21 -16.63
N LYS A 46 -9.00 -14.87 -15.99
CA LYS A 46 -7.71 -15.57 -16.19
C LYS A 46 -7.76 -17.02 -15.73
N TYR A 47 -8.41 -17.29 -14.60
CA TYR A 47 -8.52 -18.64 -14.00
C TYR A 47 -9.96 -19.16 -14.06
N LYS A 48 -10.62 -18.97 -15.21
CA LYS A 48 -12.02 -19.40 -15.43
C LYS A 48 -12.23 -20.92 -15.34
N ASP A 49 -11.18 -21.70 -15.50
CA ASP A 49 -11.11 -23.15 -15.39
C ASP A 49 -10.84 -23.66 -13.99
N ALA A 50 -10.54 -22.77 -13.05
CA ALA A 50 -10.34 -23.12 -11.66
C ALA A 50 -11.65 -23.51 -10.97
N THR A 51 -11.54 -24.28 -9.88
CA THR A 51 -12.70 -24.67 -9.10
C THR A 51 -13.28 -23.49 -8.33
N HIS A 52 -12.43 -22.67 -7.73
CA HIS A 52 -12.79 -21.49 -6.93
C HIS A 52 -11.76 -20.37 -7.04
N ASN A 53 -12.22 -19.12 -7.01
CA ASN A 53 -11.41 -17.90 -6.92
C ASN A 53 -11.86 -17.11 -5.67
N CYS A 54 -11.46 -17.57 -4.51
CA CYS A 54 -11.80 -16.95 -3.23
C CYS A 54 -11.00 -15.66 -3.02
N TYR A 55 -11.57 -14.67 -2.32
CA TYR A 55 -10.94 -13.38 -2.18
C TYR A 55 -11.19 -12.74 -0.82
N ALA A 56 -10.32 -11.81 -0.46
CA ALA A 56 -10.51 -10.86 0.62
C ALA A 56 -9.78 -9.56 0.29
N TRP A 57 -10.36 -8.41 0.67
CA TRP A 57 -9.69 -7.12 0.61
C TRP A 57 -9.92 -6.28 1.86
N ARG A 58 -8.97 -5.38 2.10
CA ARG A 58 -9.04 -4.31 3.08
C ARG A 58 -8.54 -3.03 2.41
N ILE A 59 -9.36 -1.98 2.43
CA ILE A 59 -9.11 -0.75 1.68
C ILE A 59 -9.41 0.45 2.56
N ASN A 60 -8.74 1.57 2.29
CA ASN A 60 -8.89 2.85 2.97
C ASN A 60 -8.42 2.82 4.43
N ALA A 61 -7.21 3.34 4.67
CA ALA A 61 -6.59 3.35 6.00
C ALA A 61 -7.35 4.21 7.04
N GLU A 62 -8.04 5.27 6.59
CA GLU A 62 -8.81 6.15 7.48
C GLU A 62 -10.14 5.53 7.91
N ARG A 63 -10.82 4.87 6.98
CA ARG A 63 -12.09 4.17 7.21
C ARG A 63 -12.06 2.82 6.52
N ILE A 64 -11.54 1.83 7.21
CA ILE A 64 -11.32 0.50 6.64
C ILE A 64 -12.63 -0.11 6.11
N LEU A 65 -12.63 -0.41 4.81
CA LEU A 65 -13.66 -1.17 4.12
C LEU A 65 -13.14 -2.59 3.89
N GLU A 66 -13.89 -3.58 4.33
CA GLU A 66 -13.51 -4.98 4.26
C GLU A 66 -14.56 -5.79 3.50
N LYS A 67 -14.09 -6.70 2.66
CA LYS A 67 -14.96 -7.65 1.97
C LYS A 67 -14.23 -8.96 1.72
N SER A 68 -14.97 -10.05 1.73
CA SER A 68 -14.44 -11.36 1.39
C SER A 68 -15.51 -12.24 0.74
N GLY A 69 -15.09 -13.29 0.04
CA GLY A 69 -16.01 -14.22 -0.61
C GLY A 69 -15.38 -15.59 -0.82
N ASP A 70 -16.22 -16.61 -0.66
CA ASP A 70 -15.84 -18.02 -0.72
C ASP A 70 -15.91 -18.61 -2.14
N ASP A 71 -16.51 -17.91 -3.11
CA ASP A 71 -16.61 -18.29 -4.52
C ASP A 71 -17.02 -19.78 -4.74
N GLY A 72 -18.03 -20.23 -4.01
CA GLY A 72 -18.56 -21.61 -4.08
C GLY A 72 -17.88 -22.64 -3.16
N GLU A 73 -16.84 -22.28 -2.41
CA GLU A 73 -16.41 -23.09 -1.27
C GLU A 73 -17.48 -23.08 -0.17
N PRO A 74 -17.49 -24.05 0.76
CA PRO A 74 -18.40 -24.01 1.90
C PRO A 74 -18.28 -22.69 2.66
N GLN A 75 -19.42 -22.12 3.04
CA GLN A 75 -19.53 -20.82 3.65
C GLN A 75 -18.54 -20.62 4.82
N GLY A 76 -17.76 -19.53 4.76
CA GLY A 76 -16.80 -19.14 5.80
C GLY A 76 -15.52 -19.96 5.84
N THR A 77 -15.26 -20.84 4.86
CA THR A 77 -14.07 -21.69 4.86
C THR A 77 -12.89 -21.11 4.09
N ALA A 78 -13.09 -20.05 3.30
CA ALA A 78 -12.07 -19.45 2.46
C ALA A 78 -11.93 -17.93 2.68
N GLY A 79 -12.93 -17.17 2.28
CA GLY A 79 -12.86 -15.71 2.27
C GLY A 79 -12.66 -15.11 3.66
N HIS A 80 -13.43 -15.55 4.65
CA HIS A 80 -13.31 -15.06 6.02
C HIS A 80 -11.95 -15.41 6.67
N PRO A 81 -11.42 -16.64 6.59
CA PRO A 81 -10.04 -16.95 7.01
C PRO A 81 -8.97 -16.11 6.35
N MET A 82 -9.12 -15.81 5.04
CA MET A 82 -8.22 -14.92 4.32
C MET A 82 -8.29 -13.49 4.87
N LEU A 83 -9.49 -12.95 5.06
CA LEU A 83 -9.68 -11.62 5.64
C LEU A 83 -9.03 -11.51 7.01
N HIS A 84 -9.18 -12.52 7.85
CA HIS A 84 -8.55 -12.57 9.17
C HIS A 84 -7.01 -12.49 9.08
N VAL A 85 -6.38 -13.15 8.09
CA VAL A 85 -4.94 -13.03 7.86
C VAL A 85 -4.55 -11.58 7.55
N LEU A 86 -5.28 -10.89 6.67
CA LEU A 86 -5.02 -9.48 6.34
C LEU A 86 -5.15 -8.57 7.58
N GLN A 87 -6.17 -8.82 8.43
CA GLN A 87 -6.39 -8.10 9.68
C GLN A 87 -5.24 -8.30 10.66
N MET A 88 -4.85 -9.56 10.92
CA MET A 88 -3.75 -9.89 11.83
C MET A 88 -2.40 -9.35 11.37
N ARG A 89 -2.19 -9.25 10.06
CA ARG A 89 -0.99 -8.65 9.46
C ARG A 89 -1.09 -7.13 9.32
N LYS A 90 -2.21 -6.52 9.72
CA LYS A 90 -2.50 -5.08 9.63
C LYS A 90 -2.32 -4.51 8.22
N LEU A 91 -2.50 -5.36 7.20
CA LEU A 91 -2.43 -4.90 5.81
C LEU A 91 -3.68 -4.13 5.44
N THR A 92 -3.52 -3.04 4.72
CA THR A 92 -4.59 -2.21 4.18
C THR A 92 -4.25 -1.82 2.74
N ASN A 93 -5.22 -1.40 1.94
CA ASN A 93 -5.06 -1.16 0.51
C ASN A 93 -4.51 -2.40 -0.22
N VAL A 94 -5.12 -3.53 0.07
CA VAL A 94 -4.70 -4.85 -0.42
C VAL A 94 -5.90 -5.69 -0.86
N LEU A 95 -5.75 -6.35 -2.01
CA LEU A 95 -6.58 -7.46 -2.47
C LEU A 95 -5.76 -8.74 -2.40
N ALA A 96 -6.34 -9.79 -1.80
CA ALA A 96 -5.84 -11.15 -1.87
C ALA A 96 -6.84 -12.02 -2.65
N VAL A 97 -6.35 -12.80 -3.62
CA VAL A 97 -7.12 -13.79 -4.36
C VAL A 97 -6.42 -15.13 -4.24
N VAL A 98 -7.12 -16.14 -3.78
CA VAL A 98 -6.63 -17.53 -3.75
C VAL A 98 -7.47 -18.36 -4.71
N THR A 99 -6.85 -18.74 -5.81
CA THR A 99 -7.42 -19.60 -6.83
C THR A 99 -7.12 -21.06 -6.49
N ARG A 100 -8.14 -21.90 -6.45
CA ARG A 100 -7.98 -23.33 -6.15
C ARG A 100 -8.39 -24.21 -7.33
N TYR A 101 -7.54 -25.18 -7.63
CA TYR A 101 -7.84 -26.34 -8.45
C TYR A 101 -7.99 -27.57 -7.54
N PHE A 102 -9.15 -28.20 -7.55
CA PHE A 102 -9.41 -29.38 -6.74
C PHE A 102 -8.61 -30.60 -7.20
N GLY A 103 -7.87 -31.22 -6.30
CA GLY A 103 -7.01 -32.39 -6.59
C GLY A 103 -7.66 -33.76 -6.35
N GLY A 104 -8.99 -33.83 -6.25
CA GLY A 104 -9.71 -35.10 -6.03
C GLY A 104 -9.79 -35.57 -4.57
N ILE A 105 -9.06 -34.95 -3.63
CA ILE A 105 -9.06 -35.28 -2.20
C ILE A 105 -9.74 -34.17 -1.41
N LYS A 106 -10.85 -34.47 -0.73
CA LYS A 106 -11.57 -33.52 0.11
C LYS A 106 -10.73 -33.12 1.33
N LEU A 107 -10.64 -31.83 1.60
CA LEU A 107 -9.94 -31.28 2.77
C LEU A 107 -10.82 -31.21 4.02
N GLY A 108 -12.15 -31.14 3.83
CA GLY A 108 -13.11 -30.83 4.90
C GLY A 108 -13.05 -29.34 5.30
N ALA A 109 -14.08 -28.85 6.03
CA ALA A 109 -14.19 -27.44 6.38
C ALA A 109 -12.96 -26.92 7.14
N GLY A 110 -12.50 -27.59 8.19
CA GLY A 110 -11.31 -27.22 8.95
C GLY A 110 -10.01 -27.32 8.13
N GLY A 111 -9.95 -28.24 7.15
CA GLY A 111 -8.84 -28.35 6.21
C GLY A 111 -8.78 -27.19 5.22
N LEU A 112 -9.95 -26.80 4.70
CA LEU A 112 -10.08 -25.63 3.81
C LEU A 112 -9.67 -24.35 4.53
N THR A 113 -10.21 -24.10 5.72
CA THR A 113 -9.85 -22.92 6.54
C THR A 113 -8.33 -22.81 6.74
N ARG A 114 -7.67 -23.90 7.11
CA ARG A 114 -6.21 -23.93 7.27
C ARG A 114 -5.47 -23.75 5.94
N ALA A 115 -5.99 -24.32 4.85
CA ALA A 115 -5.36 -24.20 3.54
C ALA A 115 -5.38 -22.77 3.01
N TYR A 116 -6.55 -22.09 3.02
CA TYR A 116 -6.69 -20.72 2.56
C TYR A 116 -5.93 -19.73 3.44
N SER A 117 -6.05 -19.83 4.77
CA SER A 117 -5.31 -18.95 5.69
C SER A 117 -3.80 -19.20 5.62
N GLY A 118 -3.37 -20.45 5.51
CA GLY A 118 -1.96 -20.81 5.38
C GLY A 118 -1.34 -20.30 4.08
N ALA A 119 -2.00 -20.58 2.95
CA ALA A 119 -1.54 -20.11 1.63
C ALA A 119 -1.37 -18.58 1.59
N LEU A 120 -2.35 -17.84 2.11
CA LEU A 120 -2.25 -16.39 2.16
C LEU A 120 -1.19 -15.91 3.18
N SER A 121 -1.12 -16.52 4.36
CA SER A 121 -0.13 -16.15 5.38
C SER A 121 1.30 -16.33 4.89
N ASP A 122 1.57 -17.41 4.14
CA ASP A 122 2.90 -17.67 3.60
C ASP A 122 3.23 -16.73 2.43
N ALA A 123 2.25 -16.43 1.58
CA ALA A 123 2.40 -15.43 0.52
C ALA A 123 2.70 -14.03 1.10
N VAL A 124 2.00 -13.61 2.16
CA VAL A 124 2.25 -12.32 2.83
C VAL A 124 3.64 -12.25 3.45
N LYS A 125 4.15 -13.36 4.01
CA LYS A 125 5.52 -13.40 4.57
C LYS A 125 6.60 -13.24 3.50
N ALA A 126 6.36 -13.76 2.30
CA ALA A 126 7.33 -13.77 1.20
C ALA A 126 7.23 -12.55 0.29
N ALA A 127 6.07 -11.88 0.28
CA ALA A 127 5.83 -10.71 -0.57
C ALA A 127 6.62 -9.48 -0.10
N PRO A 128 6.98 -8.58 -1.01
CA PRO A 128 7.53 -7.28 -0.67
C PRO A 128 6.43 -6.40 -0.04
N ILE A 129 6.35 -6.40 1.28
CA ILE A 129 5.46 -5.55 2.05
C ILE A 129 6.20 -4.26 2.40
N VAL A 130 5.53 -3.12 2.28
CA VAL A 130 6.09 -1.80 2.52
C VAL A 130 5.13 -0.93 3.33
N THR A 131 5.70 0.04 4.04
CA THR A 131 4.92 1.06 4.75
C THR A 131 4.75 2.29 3.86
N TYR A 132 3.51 2.77 3.75
CA TYR A 132 3.16 4.02 3.12
C TYR A 132 2.97 5.07 4.21
N THR A 133 3.91 6.01 4.28
CA THR A 133 3.93 7.07 5.29
C THR A 133 3.46 8.38 4.67
N PRO A 134 2.52 9.11 5.31
CA PRO A 134 2.13 10.45 4.85
C PRO A 134 3.28 11.42 5.01
N TYR A 135 3.52 12.21 3.97
CA TYR A 135 4.43 13.35 3.97
C TYR A 135 3.64 14.61 3.61
N ALA A 136 3.90 15.70 4.28
CA ALA A 136 3.36 17.01 3.93
C ALA A 136 4.13 17.57 2.73
N CYS A 137 3.39 18.09 1.76
CA CYS A 137 3.92 18.68 0.53
C CYS A 137 3.89 20.20 0.64
N TYR A 138 5.02 20.82 0.31
CA TYR A 138 5.18 22.28 0.30
C TYR A 138 5.86 22.74 -0.97
N THR A 139 5.36 23.86 -1.53
CA THR A 139 6.08 24.65 -2.54
C THR A 139 6.59 25.92 -1.90
N VAL A 140 7.90 26.15 -2.00
CA VAL A 140 8.57 27.33 -1.43
C VAL A 140 9.26 28.12 -2.52
N THR A 141 8.94 29.42 -2.59
CA THR A 141 9.64 30.37 -3.47
C THR A 141 10.77 31.05 -2.70
N LEU A 142 11.98 30.94 -3.20
CA LEU A 142 13.21 31.40 -2.58
C LEU A 142 13.98 32.35 -3.52
N PRO A 143 14.61 33.42 -3.00
CA PRO A 143 15.57 34.18 -3.76
C PRO A 143 16.82 33.32 -4.06
N TYR A 144 17.46 33.52 -5.20
CA TYR A 144 18.65 32.75 -5.60
C TYR A 144 19.77 32.73 -4.55
N THR A 145 19.90 33.79 -3.76
CA THR A 145 20.88 33.89 -2.67
C THR A 145 20.65 32.90 -1.54
N ALA A 146 19.43 32.41 -1.37
CA ALA A 146 19.05 31.45 -0.31
C ALA A 146 19.17 29.99 -0.75
N VAL A 147 19.23 29.71 -2.07
CA VAL A 147 19.23 28.34 -2.61
C VAL A 147 20.40 27.51 -2.05
N GLY A 148 21.59 28.05 -2.01
CA GLY A 148 22.78 27.35 -1.46
C GLY A 148 22.63 26.98 0.02
N GLY A 149 22.01 27.85 0.81
CA GLY A 149 21.68 27.58 2.23
C GLY A 149 20.62 26.48 2.38
N PHE A 150 19.59 26.50 1.53
CA PHE A 150 18.57 25.45 1.50
C PHE A 150 19.17 24.09 1.09
N GLU A 151 19.89 24.03 -0.02
CA GLU A 151 20.52 22.79 -0.50
C GLU A 151 21.49 22.19 0.54
N ASN A 152 22.19 23.03 1.29
CA ASN A 152 23.04 22.54 2.37
C ASN A 152 22.24 22.01 3.56
N TYR A 153 21.11 22.66 3.89
CA TYR A 153 20.25 22.27 5.00
C TYR A 153 19.58 20.91 4.79
N ILE A 154 19.13 20.61 3.56
CA ILE A 154 18.38 19.38 3.28
C ILE A 154 19.25 18.12 3.24
N LYS A 155 20.59 18.24 3.15
CA LYS A 155 21.51 17.10 2.98
C LYS A 155 21.36 16.02 4.05
N ASP A 156 21.10 16.43 5.30
CA ASP A 156 21.00 15.55 6.47
C ASP A 156 19.56 15.48 7.03
N LYS A 157 18.57 15.81 6.19
CA LYS A 157 17.15 15.84 6.57
C LYS A 157 16.34 14.87 5.74
N ASP A 158 15.25 14.34 6.30
CA ASP A 158 14.28 13.57 5.53
C ASP A 158 13.34 14.51 4.75
N ILE A 159 13.97 15.28 3.85
CA ILE A 159 13.30 16.16 2.90
C ILE A 159 13.49 15.58 1.50
N ARG A 160 12.40 15.34 0.80
CA ARG A 160 12.39 14.79 -0.56
C ARG A 160 11.97 15.86 -1.54
N VAL A 161 12.92 16.41 -2.26
CA VAL A 161 12.63 17.40 -3.29
C VAL A 161 12.03 16.71 -4.50
N LEU A 162 10.82 17.16 -4.88
CA LEU A 162 10.08 16.64 -6.02
C LEU A 162 10.41 17.40 -7.31
N ASP A 163 10.47 18.74 -7.22
CA ASP A 163 10.68 19.61 -8.37
C ASP A 163 11.44 20.89 -8.01
N ARG A 164 12.07 21.50 -9.02
CA ARG A 164 12.70 22.81 -8.96
C ARG A 164 12.42 23.58 -10.23
N ALA A 165 11.79 24.75 -10.10
CA ALA A 165 11.57 25.69 -11.21
C ALA A 165 12.43 26.94 -11.00
N PHE A 166 13.17 27.33 -12.03
CA PHE A 166 14.06 28.48 -12.03
C PHE A 166 13.49 29.57 -12.93
N THR A 167 13.03 30.66 -12.30
CA THR A 167 12.51 31.86 -12.98
C THR A 167 13.24 33.09 -12.44
N ASP A 168 12.56 34.18 -12.16
CA ASP A 168 13.12 35.33 -11.43
C ASP A 168 13.49 34.97 -9.98
N GLU A 169 12.81 33.96 -9.44
CA GLU A 169 13.07 33.33 -8.17
C GLU A 169 13.12 31.81 -8.37
N VAL A 170 13.48 31.05 -7.34
CA VAL A 170 13.55 29.60 -7.39
C VAL A 170 12.38 29.02 -6.61
N GLN A 171 11.52 28.27 -7.28
CA GLN A 171 10.48 27.46 -6.63
C GLN A 171 10.99 26.06 -6.38
N VAL A 172 10.79 25.54 -5.17
CA VAL A 172 11.15 24.18 -4.80
C VAL A 172 9.93 23.51 -4.18
N THR A 173 9.48 22.42 -4.79
CA THR A 173 8.44 21.56 -4.23
C THR A 173 9.10 20.39 -3.52
N PHE A 174 8.75 20.17 -2.25
CA PHE A 174 9.34 19.11 -1.45
C PHE A 174 8.35 18.46 -0.48
N LEU A 175 8.67 17.24 -0.10
CA LEU A 175 7.98 16.47 0.91
C LEU A 175 8.80 16.42 2.20
N THR A 176 8.13 16.48 3.34
CA THR A 176 8.72 16.30 4.67
C THR A 176 7.74 15.58 5.60
N LEU A 177 8.24 14.95 6.66
CA LEU A 177 7.38 14.39 7.70
C LEU A 177 6.55 15.51 8.35
N PRO A 178 5.23 15.30 8.55
CA PRO A 178 4.35 16.34 9.10
C PRO A 178 4.82 16.91 10.45
N GLU A 179 5.39 16.07 11.30
CA GLU A 179 5.96 16.48 12.60
C GLU A 179 7.20 17.37 12.49
N GLU A 180 7.97 17.26 11.39
CA GLU A 180 9.18 18.04 11.13
C GLU A 180 8.89 19.32 10.34
N ALA A 181 7.77 19.39 9.64
CA ALA A 181 7.40 20.48 8.74
C ALA A 181 7.58 21.86 9.37
N LYS A 182 7.07 22.07 10.59
CA LYS A 182 7.18 23.35 11.29
C LYS A 182 8.63 23.81 11.48
N THR A 183 9.53 22.88 11.75
CA THR A 183 10.95 23.15 11.95
C THR A 183 11.60 23.57 10.63
N HIS A 184 11.28 22.87 9.54
CA HIS A 184 11.84 23.16 8.22
C HIS A 184 11.32 24.49 7.66
N LEU A 185 10.02 24.76 7.80
CA LEU A 185 9.42 26.02 7.35
C LEU A 185 9.97 27.22 8.14
N LYS A 186 10.18 27.07 9.44
CA LYS A 186 10.83 28.11 10.25
C LYS A 186 12.26 28.39 9.76
N PHE A 187 13.04 27.34 9.51
CA PHE A 187 14.39 27.51 8.96
C PHE A 187 14.39 28.31 7.63
N LEU A 188 13.46 27.98 6.70
CA LEU A 188 13.33 28.67 5.43
C LEU A 188 12.94 30.15 5.60
N THR A 189 12.05 30.45 6.54
CA THR A 189 11.68 31.83 6.90
C THR A 189 12.88 32.58 7.43
N ASP A 190 13.66 32.00 8.35
CA ASP A 190 14.85 32.61 8.96
C ASP A 190 15.96 32.81 7.90
N LEU A 191 16.22 31.80 7.05
CA LEU A 191 17.21 31.84 5.98
C LEU A 191 16.96 32.99 4.98
N THR A 192 15.71 33.30 4.71
CA THR A 192 15.30 34.34 3.74
C THR A 192 15.00 35.69 4.40
N GLY A 193 15.13 35.81 5.72
CA GLY A 193 14.73 37.00 6.45
C GLY A 193 13.24 37.32 6.30
N GLY A 194 12.40 36.29 6.24
CA GLY A 194 10.95 36.37 6.08
C GLY A 194 10.45 36.60 4.65
N LYS A 195 11.33 36.50 3.64
CA LYS A 195 10.96 36.71 2.23
C LYS A 195 10.47 35.44 1.51
N ALA A 196 10.68 34.24 2.07
CA ALA A 196 10.17 33.02 1.47
C ALA A 196 8.64 33.05 1.38
N VAL A 197 8.08 32.74 0.23
CA VAL A 197 6.66 32.43 0.05
C VAL A 197 6.49 30.94 0.19
N ILE A 198 5.62 30.52 1.10
CA ILE A 198 5.41 29.10 1.43
C ILE A 198 3.96 28.76 1.15
N GLU A 199 3.73 27.76 0.31
CA GLU A 199 2.42 27.21 -0.02
C GLU A 199 2.36 25.76 0.46
N GLU A 200 1.27 25.36 1.10
CA GLU A 200 1.00 23.99 1.54
C GLU A 200 0.15 23.29 0.49
N ASP A 201 0.70 22.24 -0.12
CA ASP A 201 0.08 21.52 -1.24
C ASP A 201 -0.62 20.22 -0.80
N GLY A 202 -0.82 20.05 0.52
CA GLY A 202 -1.49 18.88 1.11
C GLY A 202 -0.53 17.79 1.57
N GLU A 203 -1.01 16.54 1.54
CA GLU A 203 -0.25 15.37 1.99
C GLU A 203 -0.19 14.32 0.88
N GLU A 204 0.95 13.65 0.75
CA GLU A 204 1.15 12.53 -0.18
C GLU A 204 1.72 11.32 0.55
N TYR A 205 1.36 10.12 0.08
CA TYR A 205 1.97 8.90 0.59
C TYR A 205 3.32 8.63 -0.05
N VAL A 206 4.31 8.45 0.79
CA VAL A 206 5.65 8.03 0.39
C VAL A 206 5.87 6.58 0.80
N LYS A 207 6.33 5.77 -0.16
CA LYS A 207 6.71 4.38 0.07
C LYS A 207 8.04 4.33 0.81
N VAL A 208 8.00 3.87 2.04
CA VAL A 208 9.19 3.63 2.86
C VAL A 208 9.44 2.13 2.94
N ARG A 209 10.66 1.69 2.64
CA ARG A 209 11.09 0.31 2.92
C ARG A 209 11.67 0.28 4.33
N ASP A 210 11.11 -0.58 5.15
CA ASP A 210 11.65 -0.89 6.47
C ASP A 210 13.01 -1.61 6.34
#